data_06409187f475b0ae40676ae72b926560
#
_entry.id   06409187f475b0ae40676ae72b926560
#
_cell.length_a   1.000
_cell.length_b   1.000
_cell.length_c   1.000
_cell.angle_alpha   90.00
_cell.angle_beta   90.00
_cell.angle_gamma   90.00
#
_symmetry.space_group_name_H-M   'P 1'
#
loop_
_entity.id
_entity.type
_entity.pdbx_description
1 polymer ?
#
loop_
_entity_poly.entity_id
_entity_poly.type
_entity_poly.pdbx_seq_one_letter_code
_entity_poly.pdbx_strand_id
1 'polypeptide(L)'
;VYKRQDNNSGHKKNNRFVKKEKNHNKDNRNRYKEPDFEFDGIIESEGVLDIMQEGYGFLRSSDYNYLTSPDDIYVSQSQVRLFGLKTGDTVLGHVRPPKEGEKYFPLIKVSKINGLSPNVVRDRVSFENLTPLFPDEKFNIAEKNSTISTRVMDLFSPIGKGQRGMIVSQPKTGKTMLLKDVANAIAANHPEVYQIILLIDERPEEVTDMQRNVKGEVVASTFDEPADRHVKVANIVLEKAKRLVECGHDVVILLDSITRLARAYNTVQPASGKILSGGVDANALHKPKRFFGAARNIEGGGSLSIIATALTETGSKMDEVIFEEFKGTGNMELQLDRRISNRRIFPAIDLVSSGTRRDDLLLDENTVQRMWIMRKYLADMNPVEAMEFINDRIKKSLNNEEFLISMNS
;
A
#
# COMPACT_ATOMS: atom_id res chain seq x y z
N VAL A 1 53.31 37.84 46.96
CA VAL A 1 54.41 37.91 47.96
C VAL A 1 54.95 36.50 48.13
N TYR A 2 56.14 36.29 47.50
CA TYR A 2 57.34 35.55 47.99
C TYR A 2 57.18 34.09 48.47
N LYS A 3 58.05 33.09 48.19
CA LYS A 3 59.39 32.86 47.60
C LYS A 3 59.50 31.32 47.56
N ARG A 4 60.01 30.71 46.51
CA ARG A 4 61.32 30.12 46.21
C ARG A 4 62.05 29.49 47.40
N GLN A 5 62.45 28.22 47.18
CA GLN A 5 63.82 27.72 47.02
C GLN A 5 63.83 26.20 47.04
N ASP A 6 64.30 25.57 46.06
CA ASP A 6 65.55 24.91 45.63
C ASP A 6 66.34 24.17 46.74
N ASN A 7 66.63 22.94 46.45
CA ASN A 7 67.94 22.28 46.30
C ASN A 7 67.89 20.80 46.67
N ASN A 8 68.19 19.92 45.79
CA ASN A 8 69.37 19.41 45.15
C ASN A 8 70.03 18.26 45.85
N SER A 9 70.54 17.28 45.05
CA SER A 9 71.54 16.20 45.27
C SER A 9 71.00 14.92 45.92
N GLY A 10 70.95 13.80 45.26
CA GLY A 10 71.98 13.07 44.58
C GLY A 10 72.56 11.94 45.42
N HIS A 11 72.26 10.69 45.11
CA HIS A 11 73.27 9.65 45.02
C HIS A 11 72.75 8.27 44.60
N LYS A 12 73.50 7.65 43.73
CA LYS A 12 73.37 6.28 43.21
C LYS A 12 73.57 5.24 44.30
N LYS A 13 72.93 4.07 44.23
CA LYS A 13 73.56 2.75 44.08
C LYS A 13 72.57 1.57 44.14
N ASN A 14 72.64 0.79 43.13
CA ASN A 14 72.74 -0.66 42.97
C ASN A 14 71.92 -1.66 43.81
N ASN A 15 71.22 -2.49 43.03
CA ASN A 15 71.08 -3.96 43.09
C ASN A 15 70.56 -4.65 44.37
N ARG A 16 69.40 -5.32 44.14
CA ARG A 16 69.39 -6.78 44.27
C ARG A 16 67.97 -7.34 43.94
N PHE A 17 67.98 -8.33 43.05
CA PHE A 17 66.79 -9.19 42.72
C PHE A 17 66.29 -9.88 43.97
N VAL A 18 64.96 -9.76 44.23
CA VAL A 18 64.25 -10.73 45.08
C VAL A 18 62.96 -11.06 44.36
N LYS A 19 62.88 -12.31 43.84
CA LYS A 19 61.66 -12.96 43.44
C LYS A 19 60.67 -12.98 44.57
N LYS A 20 59.50 -12.36 44.41
CA LYS A 20 58.32 -12.64 45.21
C LYS A 20 57.29 -13.29 44.32
N GLU A 21 56.99 -14.54 44.61
CA GLU A 21 55.87 -15.29 44.11
C GLU A 21 54.58 -14.52 44.38
N LYS A 22 53.84 -14.21 43.32
CA LYS A 22 52.46 -13.73 43.42
C LYS A 22 51.52 -14.90 43.29
N ASN A 23 50.84 -15.21 44.39
CA ASN A 23 49.67 -16.05 44.42
C ASN A 23 48.65 -15.59 43.40
N HIS A 24 48.36 -16.48 42.47
CA HIS A 24 47.22 -16.35 41.56
C HIS A 24 45.95 -16.77 42.30
N ASN A 25 45.23 -15.80 42.83
CA ASN A 25 43.81 -15.99 43.06
C ASN A 25 43.13 -15.96 41.68
N LYS A 26 42.78 -17.14 41.19
CA LYS A 26 41.88 -17.31 40.04
C LYS A 26 40.47 -16.91 40.45
N ASP A 27 40.09 -15.65 40.20
CA ASP A 27 38.71 -15.27 40.08
C ASP A 27 38.19 -15.87 38.76
N ASN A 28 37.54 -17.02 38.88
CA ASN A 28 36.73 -17.62 37.82
C ASN A 28 35.44 -16.81 37.67
N ARG A 29 35.51 -15.60 37.17
CA ARG A 29 34.38 -14.94 36.50
C ARG A 29 34.36 -15.45 35.08
N ASN A 30 33.31 -16.18 34.75
CA ASN A 30 32.99 -16.59 33.39
C ASN A 30 33.08 -15.37 32.47
N ARG A 31 34.22 -15.15 31.83
CA ARG A 31 34.27 -14.38 30.60
C ARG A 31 33.58 -15.26 29.58
N TYR A 32 32.38 -14.88 29.19
CA TYR A 32 31.82 -15.32 27.93
C TYR A 32 32.89 -15.02 26.90
N LYS A 33 33.45 -16.07 26.27
CA LYS A 33 34.24 -15.92 25.06
C LYS A 33 33.32 -15.26 24.05
N GLU A 34 33.69 -14.08 23.61
CA GLU A 34 33.09 -13.55 22.35
C GLU A 34 33.26 -14.65 21.31
N PRO A 35 32.20 -15.01 20.58
CA PRO A 35 32.30 -16.02 19.55
C PRO A 35 33.38 -15.59 18.56
N ASP A 36 34.30 -16.51 18.22
CA ASP A 36 35.43 -16.29 17.31
C ASP A 36 34.99 -15.98 15.86
N PHE A 37 33.67 -15.85 15.58
CA PHE A 37 33.09 -15.49 14.31
C PHE A 37 32.17 -14.30 14.49
N GLU A 38 32.57 -13.14 13.97
CA GLU A 38 31.70 -12.00 13.77
C GLU A 38 30.82 -12.30 12.53
N PHE A 39 29.57 -12.68 12.75
CA PHE A 39 28.55 -12.80 11.68
C PHE A 39 28.00 -11.44 11.25
N ASP A 40 28.81 -10.40 11.32
CA ASP A 40 28.41 -9.07 10.93
C ASP A 40 28.17 -9.00 9.41
N GLY A 41 26.94 -8.69 9.02
CA GLY A 41 26.59 -8.42 7.63
C GLY A 41 26.31 -9.64 6.73
N ILE A 42 26.13 -10.84 7.29
CA ILE A 42 25.81 -12.05 6.50
C ILE A 42 24.30 -12.11 6.18
N ILE A 43 23.46 -11.60 7.07
CA ILE A 43 22.00 -11.66 6.94
C ILE A 43 21.54 -10.41 6.19
N GLU A 44 20.95 -10.61 5.01
CA GLU A 44 20.25 -9.57 4.28
C GLU A 44 18.76 -9.62 4.63
N SER A 45 18.18 -8.47 4.92
CA SER A 45 16.78 -8.35 5.30
C SER A 45 16.15 -7.12 4.66
N GLU A 46 14.85 -7.22 4.37
CA GLU A 46 14.03 -6.14 3.81
C GLU A 46 12.88 -5.81 4.75
N GLY A 47 12.55 -4.53 4.84
CA GLY A 47 11.40 -4.08 5.59
C GLY A 47 11.01 -2.65 5.26
N VAL A 48 9.81 -2.25 5.68
CA VAL A 48 9.30 -0.90 5.51
C VAL A 48 9.61 -0.06 6.73
N LEU A 49 10.23 1.09 6.52
CA LEU A 49 10.66 1.97 7.58
C LEU A 49 9.50 2.71 8.24
N ASP A 50 9.41 2.58 9.55
CA ASP A 50 8.53 3.35 10.42
C ASP A 50 9.40 4.19 11.36
N ILE A 51 9.37 5.53 11.21
CA ILE A 51 10.21 6.46 11.98
C ILE A 51 9.46 6.89 13.24
N MET A 52 10.12 6.73 14.39
CA MET A 52 9.61 7.17 15.69
C MET A 52 9.81 8.68 15.90
N GLN A 53 9.11 9.24 16.87
CA GLN A 53 9.18 10.68 17.19
C GLN A 53 10.59 11.15 17.57
N GLU A 54 11.38 10.26 18.14
CA GLU A 54 12.79 10.49 18.54
C GLU A 54 13.76 10.47 17.35
N GLY A 55 13.28 10.15 16.14
CA GLY A 55 14.04 10.20 14.89
C GLY A 55 14.83 8.94 14.55
N TYR A 56 14.82 7.90 15.36
CA TYR A 56 15.21 6.54 14.95
C TYR A 56 14.02 5.81 14.33
N GLY A 57 14.23 4.64 13.74
CA GLY A 57 13.14 3.89 13.12
C GLY A 57 13.27 2.39 13.26
N PHE A 58 12.23 1.71 12.78
CA PHE A 58 12.20 0.26 12.64
C PHE A 58 11.80 -0.13 11.23
N LEU A 59 12.47 -1.13 10.66
CA LEU A 59 11.98 -1.79 9.46
C LEU A 59 10.94 -2.83 9.89
N ARG A 60 9.72 -2.63 9.43
CA ARG A 60 8.57 -3.49 9.72
C ARG A 60 8.43 -4.56 8.65
N SER A 61 8.12 -5.79 9.06
CA SER A 61 7.89 -6.91 8.14
C SER A 61 6.48 -6.90 7.55
N SER A 62 6.37 -7.28 6.28
CA SER A 62 5.11 -7.57 5.61
C SER A 62 4.33 -8.71 6.27
N ASP A 63 5.02 -9.70 6.84
CA ASP A 63 4.41 -10.85 7.49
C ASP A 63 3.55 -10.46 8.70
N TYR A 64 3.86 -9.31 9.32
CA TYR A 64 3.12 -8.72 10.42
C TYR A 64 2.27 -7.52 10.01
N ASN A 65 1.95 -7.39 8.71
CA ASN A 65 1.19 -6.27 8.16
C ASN A 65 1.78 -4.90 8.54
N TYR A 66 3.11 -4.82 8.62
CA TYR A 66 3.88 -3.62 9.02
C TYR A 66 3.60 -3.10 10.43
N LEU A 67 2.99 -3.91 11.27
CA LEU A 67 2.83 -3.62 12.71
C LEU A 67 4.08 -4.05 13.48
N THR A 68 4.16 -3.60 14.74
CA THR A 68 5.26 -3.95 15.64
C THR A 68 5.36 -5.46 15.83
N SER A 69 6.54 -6.02 15.62
CA SER A 69 6.80 -7.44 15.66
C SER A 69 8.15 -7.75 16.32
N PRO A 70 8.41 -9.02 16.72
CA PRO A 70 9.72 -9.46 17.18
C PRO A 70 10.81 -9.31 16.11
N ASP A 71 10.43 -9.34 14.83
CA ASP A 71 11.34 -9.30 13.67
C ASP A 71 11.71 -7.87 13.25
N ASP A 72 11.30 -6.87 14.03
CA ASP A 72 11.60 -5.47 13.73
C ASP A 72 13.11 -5.21 13.75
N ILE A 73 13.63 -4.52 12.74
CA ILE A 73 15.03 -4.18 12.58
C ILE A 73 15.23 -2.73 12.97
N TYR A 74 16.10 -2.47 13.89
CA TYR A 74 16.42 -1.12 14.36
C TYR A 74 17.24 -0.35 13.35
N VAL A 75 16.82 0.88 13.05
CA VAL A 75 17.52 1.85 12.19
C VAL A 75 17.87 3.08 13.01
N SER A 76 19.16 3.39 13.07
CA SER A 76 19.65 4.54 13.86
C SER A 76 19.24 5.88 13.23
N GLN A 77 19.12 6.90 14.06
CA GLN A 77 18.85 8.27 13.63
C GLN A 77 19.91 8.79 12.64
N SER A 78 21.17 8.40 12.84
CA SER A 78 22.28 8.75 11.93
C SER A 78 22.07 8.16 10.52
N GLN A 79 21.62 6.90 10.42
CA GLN A 79 21.30 6.27 9.13
C GLN A 79 20.10 6.93 8.46
N VAL A 80 19.03 7.22 9.23
CA VAL A 80 17.86 7.94 8.71
C VAL A 80 18.26 9.27 8.07
N ARG A 81 19.13 10.05 8.74
CA ARG A 81 19.63 11.33 8.22
C ARG A 81 20.59 11.18 7.06
N LEU A 82 21.52 10.23 7.13
CA LEU A 82 22.57 10.02 6.12
C LEU A 82 21.96 9.66 4.76
N PHE A 83 20.98 8.79 4.73
CA PHE A 83 20.33 8.31 3.50
C PHE A 83 19.07 9.10 3.12
N GLY A 84 18.65 10.07 3.93
CA GLY A 84 17.41 10.83 3.70
C GLY A 84 16.15 9.95 3.74
N LEU A 85 16.16 8.95 4.62
CA LEU A 85 15.05 7.99 4.73
C LEU A 85 13.78 8.67 5.26
N LYS A 86 12.64 8.21 4.78
CA LYS A 86 11.31 8.65 5.20
C LYS A 86 10.47 7.44 5.61
N THR A 87 9.46 7.67 6.45
CA THR A 87 8.45 6.64 6.75
C THR A 87 7.85 6.13 5.45
N GLY A 88 7.75 4.80 5.34
CA GLY A 88 7.25 4.12 4.15
C GLY A 88 8.34 3.66 3.18
N ASP A 89 9.61 4.07 3.35
CA ASP A 89 10.70 3.56 2.52
C ASP A 89 10.89 2.05 2.74
N THR A 90 10.92 1.29 1.66
CA THR A 90 11.32 -0.12 1.66
C THR A 90 12.84 -0.20 1.61
N VAL A 91 13.45 -0.66 2.68
CA VAL A 91 14.92 -0.72 2.82
C VAL A 91 15.38 -2.16 2.82
N LEU A 92 16.26 -2.49 1.87
CA LEU A 92 17.01 -3.74 1.82
C LEU A 92 18.41 -3.48 2.36
N GLY A 93 18.84 -4.28 3.33
CA GLY A 93 20.16 -4.08 3.93
C GLY A 93 20.64 -5.25 4.74
N HIS A 94 21.86 -5.14 5.24
CA HIS A 94 22.48 -6.15 6.09
C HIS A 94 22.29 -5.84 7.55
N VAL A 95 21.96 -6.87 8.32
CA VAL A 95 21.77 -6.81 9.78
C VAL A 95 22.80 -7.66 10.49
N ARG A 96 23.02 -7.38 11.77
CA ARG A 96 23.80 -8.23 12.67
C ARG A 96 22.94 -8.75 13.82
N PRO A 97 23.34 -9.83 14.47
CA PRO A 97 22.72 -10.26 15.70
C PRO A 97 22.78 -9.17 16.79
N PRO A 98 21.75 -9.06 17.64
CA PRO A 98 21.78 -8.15 18.78
C PRO A 98 22.89 -8.52 19.76
N LYS A 99 23.62 -7.53 20.27
CA LYS A 99 24.61 -7.69 21.35
C LYS A 99 23.90 -7.76 22.71
N GLU A 100 24.64 -8.15 23.75
CA GLU A 100 24.12 -8.19 25.12
C GLU A 100 23.54 -6.82 25.53
N GLY A 101 22.25 -6.80 25.87
CA GLY A 101 21.49 -5.58 26.19
C GLY A 101 20.72 -4.94 25.01
N GLU A 102 20.93 -5.38 23.76
CA GLU A 102 20.12 -4.96 22.62
C GLU A 102 18.92 -5.90 22.43
N LYS A 103 17.76 -5.33 22.15
CA LYS A 103 16.51 -6.10 21.94
C LYS A 103 16.27 -6.47 20.47
N TYR A 104 16.72 -5.63 19.54
CA TYR A 104 16.41 -5.72 18.11
C TYR A 104 17.68 -5.93 17.30
N PHE A 105 17.56 -6.55 16.14
CA PHE A 105 18.61 -6.63 15.14
C PHE A 105 18.90 -5.23 14.60
N PRO A 106 20.12 -4.67 14.72
CA PRO A 106 20.42 -3.39 14.12
C PRO A 106 20.79 -3.52 12.63
N LEU A 107 20.34 -2.58 11.83
CA LEU A 107 20.75 -2.41 10.45
C LEU A 107 22.19 -1.89 10.42
N ILE A 108 23.07 -2.60 9.69
CA ILE A 108 24.48 -2.21 9.57
C ILE A 108 24.73 -1.44 8.27
N LYS A 109 24.20 -1.96 7.16
CA LYS A 109 24.44 -1.45 5.82
C LYS A 109 23.13 -1.38 5.05
N VAL A 110 22.91 -0.29 4.36
CA VAL A 110 21.80 -0.13 3.42
C VAL A 110 22.29 -0.53 2.03
N SER A 111 21.65 -1.51 1.40
CA SER A 111 21.94 -2.00 0.06
C SER A 111 21.08 -1.30 -0.99
N LYS A 112 19.77 -1.26 -0.77
CA LYS A 112 18.80 -0.61 -1.66
C LYS A 112 17.72 0.10 -0.85
N ILE A 113 17.12 1.10 -1.46
CA ILE A 113 15.95 1.83 -0.95
C ILE A 113 14.92 1.88 -2.09
N ASN A 114 13.74 1.33 -1.85
CA ASN A 114 12.68 1.23 -2.86
C ASN A 114 13.16 0.58 -4.19
N GLY A 115 14.04 -0.44 -4.09
CA GLY A 115 14.63 -1.13 -5.23
C GLY A 115 15.81 -0.41 -5.91
N LEU A 116 16.07 0.86 -5.57
CA LEU A 116 17.12 1.70 -6.15
C LEU A 116 18.35 1.84 -5.24
N SER A 117 19.45 2.35 -5.79
CA SER A 117 20.64 2.66 -4.98
C SER A 117 20.38 3.86 -4.05
N PRO A 118 20.95 3.88 -2.83
CA PRO A 118 20.73 4.96 -1.88
C PRO A 118 21.09 6.36 -2.39
N ASN A 119 22.09 6.47 -3.27
CA ASN A 119 22.50 7.74 -3.83
C ASN A 119 21.45 8.38 -4.75
N VAL A 120 20.72 7.56 -5.50
CA VAL A 120 19.62 8.03 -6.39
C VAL A 120 18.42 8.48 -5.57
N VAL A 121 18.09 7.73 -4.52
CA VAL A 121 16.90 7.99 -3.71
C VAL A 121 17.04 9.22 -2.83
N ARG A 122 18.27 9.58 -2.44
CA ARG A 122 18.54 10.70 -1.55
C ARG A 122 18.01 12.04 -2.08
N ASP A 123 18.12 12.25 -3.39
CA ASP A 123 17.78 13.53 -4.04
C ASP A 123 16.38 13.52 -4.66
N ARG A 124 15.54 12.52 -4.34
CA ARG A 124 14.19 12.41 -4.87
C ARG A 124 13.29 13.56 -4.45
N VAL A 125 12.41 13.96 -5.37
CA VAL A 125 11.36 14.95 -5.09
C VAL A 125 10.27 14.33 -4.22
N SER A 126 9.82 15.04 -3.20
CA SER A 126 8.71 14.57 -2.34
C SER A 126 7.40 14.47 -3.12
N PHE A 127 6.60 13.46 -2.80
CA PHE A 127 5.33 13.15 -3.46
C PHE A 127 4.38 14.35 -3.57
N GLU A 128 4.34 15.17 -2.55
CA GLU A 128 3.49 16.37 -2.49
C GLU A 128 3.88 17.45 -3.51
N ASN A 129 5.13 17.43 -3.99
CA ASN A 129 5.68 18.40 -4.93
C ASN A 129 5.71 17.89 -6.38
N LEU A 130 5.26 16.65 -6.61
CA LEU A 130 5.17 16.08 -7.95
C LEU A 130 3.95 16.61 -8.70
N THR A 131 4.11 16.90 -10.00
CA THR A 131 3.04 17.44 -10.85
C THR A 131 2.03 16.36 -11.21
N PRO A 132 0.75 16.48 -10.79
CA PRO A 132 -0.27 15.50 -11.10
C PRO A 132 -0.83 15.69 -12.52
N LEU A 133 -1.01 14.58 -13.24
CA LEU A 133 -1.66 14.52 -14.56
C LEU A 133 -2.97 13.70 -14.48
N PHE A 134 -3.80 13.84 -15.53
CA PHE A 134 -4.87 12.88 -15.75
C PHE A 134 -4.30 11.52 -16.13
N PRO A 135 -4.98 10.41 -15.76
CA PRO A 135 -4.66 9.10 -16.30
C PRO A 135 -4.77 9.10 -17.82
N ASP A 136 -3.68 8.79 -18.52
CA ASP A 136 -3.56 8.75 -19.99
C ASP A 136 -3.01 7.40 -20.49
N GLU A 137 -2.51 6.56 -19.59
CA GLU A 137 -2.09 5.19 -19.88
C GLU A 137 -3.06 4.19 -19.23
N LYS A 138 -3.74 3.39 -20.07
CA LYS A 138 -4.72 2.40 -19.62
C LYS A 138 -4.04 1.14 -19.09
N PHE A 139 -4.55 0.59 -17.99
CA PHE A 139 -4.24 -0.78 -17.60
C PHE A 139 -4.94 -1.77 -18.53
N ASN A 140 -4.15 -2.64 -19.13
CA ASN A 140 -4.63 -3.72 -19.99
C ASN A 140 -5.14 -4.87 -19.13
N ILE A 141 -6.46 -4.93 -18.90
CA ILE A 141 -7.08 -5.95 -18.05
C ILE A 141 -7.90 -6.98 -18.85
N ALA A 142 -7.98 -6.79 -20.18
CA ALA A 142 -8.79 -7.62 -21.08
C ALA A 142 -7.96 -8.55 -21.98
N GLU A 143 -6.64 -8.61 -21.84
CA GLU A 143 -5.76 -9.48 -22.62
C GLU A 143 -5.47 -10.81 -21.90
N LYS A 144 -4.32 -10.93 -21.25
CA LYS A 144 -3.93 -12.16 -20.54
C LYS A 144 -4.78 -12.36 -19.28
N ASN A 145 -5.23 -13.58 -19.04
CA ASN A 145 -6.08 -13.96 -17.91
C ASN A 145 -7.38 -13.13 -17.82
N SER A 146 -7.89 -12.70 -18.97
CA SER A 146 -9.14 -11.94 -19.01
C SER A 146 -10.34 -12.79 -18.61
N THR A 147 -11.22 -12.20 -17.84
CA THR A 147 -12.54 -12.74 -17.48
C THR A 147 -13.62 -11.87 -18.14
N ILE A 148 -14.86 -12.33 -18.10
CA ILE A 148 -15.98 -11.49 -18.58
C ILE A 148 -16.03 -10.20 -17.76
N SER A 149 -15.74 -10.28 -16.45
CA SER A 149 -15.68 -9.14 -15.54
C SER A 149 -14.68 -8.09 -16.01
N THR A 150 -13.44 -8.50 -16.29
CA THR A 150 -12.37 -7.58 -16.72
C THR A 150 -12.61 -7.04 -18.11
N ARG A 151 -13.18 -7.84 -19.02
CA ARG A 151 -13.55 -7.40 -20.37
C ARG A 151 -14.65 -6.33 -20.36
N VAL A 152 -15.69 -6.53 -19.55
CA VAL A 152 -16.76 -5.53 -19.36
C VAL A 152 -16.18 -4.25 -18.75
N MET A 153 -15.36 -4.38 -17.72
CA MET A 153 -14.75 -3.26 -17.04
C MET A 153 -13.83 -2.45 -17.94
N ASP A 154 -13.04 -3.12 -18.78
CA ASP A 154 -12.13 -2.51 -19.77
C ASP A 154 -12.86 -1.59 -20.78
N LEU A 155 -14.10 -1.92 -21.14
CA LEU A 155 -14.92 -1.17 -22.07
C LEU A 155 -15.76 -0.08 -21.39
N PHE A 156 -16.41 -0.41 -20.27
CA PHE A 156 -17.39 0.49 -19.64
C PHE A 156 -16.79 1.39 -18.55
N SER A 157 -15.74 0.95 -17.89
CA SER A 157 -15.06 1.70 -16.81
C SER A 157 -13.57 1.42 -16.86
N PRO A 158 -12.88 1.86 -17.94
CA PRO A 158 -11.45 1.63 -18.05
C PRO A 158 -10.69 2.24 -16.88
N ILE A 159 -9.61 1.56 -16.46
CA ILE A 159 -8.74 2.00 -15.39
C ILE A 159 -7.42 2.46 -16.02
N GLY A 160 -7.02 3.69 -15.69
CA GLY A 160 -5.71 4.22 -16.09
C GLY A 160 -4.72 4.28 -14.93
N LYS A 161 -3.43 4.39 -15.25
CA LYS A 161 -2.38 4.67 -14.27
C LYS A 161 -2.65 6.02 -13.61
N GLY A 162 -2.72 6.03 -12.28
CA GLY A 162 -3.13 7.22 -11.52
C GLY A 162 -4.64 7.34 -11.24
N GLN A 163 -5.43 6.31 -11.57
CA GLN A 163 -6.89 6.33 -11.40
C GLN A 163 -7.31 6.34 -9.92
N ARG A 164 -8.33 7.15 -9.61
CA ARG A 164 -9.11 7.09 -8.38
C ARG A 164 -10.42 6.37 -8.65
N GLY A 165 -10.38 5.05 -8.64
CA GLY A 165 -11.53 4.21 -8.97
C GLY A 165 -12.34 3.81 -7.75
N MET A 166 -13.64 3.82 -7.87
CA MET A 166 -14.55 3.37 -6.84
C MET A 166 -15.47 2.27 -7.38
N ILE A 167 -15.41 1.09 -6.76
CA ILE A 167 -16.33 -0.02 -6.98
C ILE A 167 -17.43 0.07 -5.93
N VAL A 168 -18.56 0.59 -6.33
CA VAL A 168 -19.73 0.75 -5.46
C VAL A 168 -20.50 -0.55 -5.39
N SER A 169 -20.69 -1.08 -4.22
CA SER A 169 -21.30 -2.40 -4.06
C SER A 169 -22.33 -2.46 -2.94
N GLN A 170 -23.45 -3.07 -3.25
CA GLN A 170 -24.38 -3.57 -2.24
C GLN A 170 -23.84 -4.89 -1.67
N PRO A 171 -24.25 -5.30 -0.46
CA PRO A 171 -23.88 -6.60 0.10
C PRO A 171 -24.27 -7.77 -0.83
N LYS A 172 -23.38 -8.76 -0.99
CA LYS A 172 -23.55 -9.99 -1.79
C LYS A 172 -23.60 -9.81 -3.31
N THR A 173 -23.01 -8.77 -3.85
CA THR A 173 -22.95 -8.50 -5.32
C THR A 173 -21.69 -9.04 -6.01
N GLY A 174 -20.79 -9.69 -5.27
CA GLY A 174 -19.58 -10.28 -5.84
C GLY A 174 -18.37 -9.34 -5.91
N LYS A 175 -18.31 -8.28 -5.07
CA LYS A 175 -17.21 -7.30 -5.05
C LYS A 175 -15.81 -7.94 -4.93
N THR A 176 -15.65 -8.92 -4.03
CA THR A 176 -14.37 -9.58 -3.74
C THR A 176 -13.88 -10.40 -4.95
N MET A 177 -14.80 -11.07 -5.66
CA MET A 177 -14.46 -11.79 -6.91
C MET A 177 -14.00 -10.84 -7.99
N LEU A 178 -14.72 -9.73 -8.19
CA LEU A 178 -14.33 -8.71 -9.16
C LEU A 178 -12.95 -8.11 -8.83
N LEU A 179 -12.69 -7.83 -7.56
CA LEU A 179 -11.40 -7.29 -7.13
C LEU A 179 -10.25 -8.27 -7.40
N LYS A 180 -10.48 -9.59 -7.18
CA LYS A 180 -9.51 -10.65 -7.56
C LYS A 180 -9.27 -10.73 -9.06
N ASP A 181 -10.34 -10.65 -9.86
CA ASP A 181 -10.23 -10.64 -11.31
C ASP A 181 -9.36 -9.47 -11.80
N VAL A 182 -9.61 -8.27 -11.28
CA VAL A 182 -8.82 -7.06 -11.60
C VAL A 182 -7.37 -7.21 -11.16
N ALA A 183 -7.13 -7.68 -9.93
CA ALA A 183 -5.79 -7.89 -9.39
C ALA A 183 -4.97 -8.85 -10.26
N ASN A 184 -5.55 -9.99 -10.62
CA ASN A 184 -4.86 -11.01 -11.41
C ASN A 184 -4.66 -10.56 -12.87
N ALA A 185 -5.58 -9.79 -13.43
CA ALA A 185 -5.43 -9.22 -14.76
C ALA A 185 -4.29 -8.19 -14.81
N ILE A 186 -4.19 -7.29 -13.82
CA ILE A 186 -3.09 -6.34 -13.70
C ILE A 186 -1.76 -7.10 -13.54
N ALA A 187 -1.66 -8.06 -12.63
CA ALA A 187 -0.45 -8.83 -12.41
C ALA A 187 0.02 -9.63 -13.63
N ALA A 188 -0.91 -10.06 -14.50
CA ALA A 188 -0.60 -10.83 -15.70
C ALA A 188 -0.12 -9.95 -16.87
N ASN A 189 -0.65 -8.74 -16.99
CA ASN A 189 -0.41 -7.85 -18.12
C ASN A 189 0.60 -6.74 -17.79
N HIS A 190 0.74 -6.38 -16.51
CA HIS A 190 1.62 -5.32 -16.01
C HIS A 190 2.52 -5.82 -14.87
N PRO A 191 3.47 -6.71 -15.15
CA PRO A 191 4.38 -7.26 -14.12
C PRO A 191 5.33 -6.20 -13.53
N GLU A 192 5.47 -5.05 -14.18
CA GLU A 192 6.25 -3.90 -13.71
C GLU A 192 5.56 -3.14 -12.57
N VAL A 193 4.25 -3.28 -12.43
CA VAL A 193 3.44 -2.53 -11.47
C VAL A 193 3.50 -3.16 -10.10
N TYR A 194 3.82 -2.37 -9.09
CA TYR A 194 3.78 -2.82 -7.70
C TYR A 194 2.34 -2.83 -7.19
N GLN A 195 1.82 -4.01 -6.87
CA GLN A 195 0.43 -4.19 -6.50
C GLN A 195 0.29 -4.50 -5.01
N ILE A 196 -0.51 -3.69 -4.32
CA ILE A 196 -0.87 -3.86 -2.90
C ILE A 196 -2.38 -4.08 -2.78
N ILE A 197 -2.76 -5.17 -2.13
CA ILE A 197 -4.15 -5.45 -1.77
C ILE A 197 -4.31 -5.13 -0.29
N LEU A 198 -5.05 -4.07 0.02
CA LEU A 198 -5.28 -3.61 1.38
C LEU A 198 -6.69 -3.99 1.84
N LEU A 199 -6.76 -4.90 2.82
CA LEU A 199 -8.00 -5.42 3.37
C LEU A 199 -8.22 -4.84 4.78
N ILE A 200 -9.28 -4.07 4.96
CA ILE A 200 -9.60 -3.40 6.23
C ILE A 200 -10.92 -3.90 6.78
N ASP A 201 -10.90 -4.42 8.01
CA ASP A 201 -12.07 -4.93 8.72
C ASP A 201 -12.76 -6.07 7.92
N GLU A 202 -11.97 -6.87 7.17
CA GLU A 202 -12.43 -8.05 6.46
C GLU A 202 -12.25 -9.33 7.29
N ARG A 203 -12.87 -10.42 6.84
CA ARG A 203 -12.82 -11.69 7.55
C ARG A 203 -11.50 -12.41 7.32
N PRO A 204 -10.94 -13.13 8.32
CA PRO A 204 -9.70 -13.87 8.18
C PRO A 204 -9.70 -14.87 7.01
N GLU A 205 -10.84 -15.54 6.76
CA GLU A 205 -10.99 -16.46 5.63
C GLU A 205 -10.92 -15.75 4.26
N GLU A 206 -11.44 -14.52 4.15
CA GLU A 206 -11.34 -13.71 2.92
C GLU A 206 -9.91 -13.20 2.71
N VAL A 207 -9.18 -12.89 3.78
CA VAL A 207 -7.76 -12.54 3.73
C VAL A 207 -6.94 -13.72 3.21
N THR A 208 -7.14 -14.90 3.77
CA THR A 208 -6.44 -16.12 3.34
C THR A 208 -6.74 -16.47 1.88
N ASP A 209 -7.99 -16.29 1.46
CA ASP A 209 -8.40 -16.53 0.08
C ASP A 209 -7.72 -15.55 -0.89
N MET A 210 -7.62 -14.26 -0.52
CA MET A 210 -6.85 -13.27 -1.30
C MET A 210 -5.37 -13.63 -1.39
N GLN A 211 -4.72 -13.95 -0.27
CA GLN A 211 -3.30 -14.34 -0.23
C GLN A 211 -2.97 -15.54 -1.11
N ARG A 212 -3.90 -16.49 -1.24
CA ARG A 212 -3.69 -17.71 -2.05
C ARG A 212 -3.97 -17.50 -3.53
N ASN A 213 -4.89 -16.61 -3.88
CA ASN A 213 -5.45 -16.51 -5.23
C ASN A 213 -5.06 -15.22 -5.97
N VAL A 214 -4.32 -14.31 -5.35
CA VAL A 214 -3.91 -13.05 -5.99
C VAL A 214 -2.39 -12.94 -5.99
N LYS A 215 -1.84 -12.49 -7.11
CA LYS A 215 -0.43 -12.15 -7.24
C LYS A 215 -0.23 -10.68 -6.88
N GLY A 216 0.27 -10.44 -5.68
CA GLY A 216 0.51 -9.10 -5.15
C GLY A 216 0.76 -9.16 -3.65
N GLU A 217 1.16 -8.06 -3.08
CA GLU A 217 1.33 -7.95 -1.64
C GLU A 217 -0.02 -7.76 -0.96
N VAL A 218 -0.41 -8.71 -0.11
CA VAL A 218 -1.67 -8.63 0.65
C VAL A 218 -1.36 -8.16 2.07
N VAL A 219 -1.89 -6.99 2.42
CA VAL A 219 -1.80 -6.38 3.75
C VAL A 219 -3.20 -6.31 4.33
N ALA A 220 -3.38 -6.81 5.52
CA ALA A 220 -4.71 -6.93 6.10
C ALA A 220 -4.75 -6.48 7.57
N SER A 221 -5.91 -5.98 7.97
CA SER A 221 -6.31 -5.82 9.36
C SER A 221 -7.75 -6.31 9.49
N THR A 222 -7.90 -7.45 10.17
CA THR A 222 -9.15 -8.21 10.24
C THR A 222 -10.15 -7.61 11.23
N PHE A 223 -11.42 -8.00 11.14
CA PHE A 223 -12.52 -7.41 11.92
C PHE A 223 -12.39 -7.57 13.45
N ASP A 224 -11.59 -8.51 13.91
CA ASP A 224 -11.28 -8.76 15.33
C ASP A 224 -10.22 -7.79 15.89
N GLU A 225 -9.56 -7.01 15.02
CA GLU A 225 -8.58 -6.01 15.43
C GLU A 225 -9.22 -4.65 15.75
N PRO A 226 -8.60 -3.86 16.65
CA PRO A 226 -9.14 -2.54 17.02
C PRO A 226 -8.95 -1.51 15.88
N ALA A 227 -9.81 -0.49 15.86
CA ALA A 227 -9.84 0.53 14.80
C ALA A 227 -8.51 1.29 14.61
N ASP A 228 -7.72 1.48 15.66
CA ASP A 228 -6.41 2.13 15.57
C ASP A 228 -5.39 1.29 14.77
N ARG A 229 -5.49 -0.05 14.78
CA ARG A 229 -4.72 -0.93 13.91
C ARG A 229 -5.09 -0.76 12.45
N HIS A 230 -6.38 -0.72 12.12
CA HIS A 230 -6.84 -0.45 10.74
C HIS A 230 -6.25 0.84 10.20
N VAL A 231 -6.26 1.90 11.02
CA VAL A 231 -5.70 3.20 10.64
C VAL A 231 -4.19 3.15 10.47
N LYS A 232 -3.46 2.47 11.37
CA LYS A 232 -1.99 2.34 11.28
C LYS A 232 -1.57 1.60 10.02
N VAL A 233 -2.19 0.45 9.75
CA VAL A 233 -1.92 -0.36 8.54
C VAL A 233 -2.20 0.44 7.27
N ALA A 234 -3.34 1.14 7.19
CA ALA A 234 -3.64 1.96 6.03
C ALA A 234 -2.63 3.10 5.83
N ASN A 235 -2.22 3.76 6.91
CA ASN A 235 -1.24 4.85 6.82
C ASN A 235 0.12 4.37 6.34
N ILE A 236 0.66 3.26 6.86
CA ILE A 236 1.97 2.75 6.44
C ILE A 236 1.95 2.28 4.98
N VAL A 237 0.85 1.65 4.53
CA VAL A 237 0.66 1.24 3.13
C VAL A 237 0.64 2.47 2.21
N LEU A 238 -0.08 3.53 2.58
CA LEU A 238 -0.10 4.76 1.79
C LEU A 238 1.29 5.40 1.70
N GLU A 239 2.00 5.51 2.83
CA GLU A 239 3.34 6.08 2.83
C GLU A 239 4.32 5.22 2.01
N LYS A 240 4.24 3.89 2.11
CA LYS A 240 5.01 2.98 1.24
C LYS A 240 4.73 3.24 -0.24
N ALA A 241 3.46 3.30 -0.62
CA ALA A 241 3.07 3.57 -2.00
C ALA A 241 3.62 4.91 -2.51
N LYS A 242 3.52 5.98 -1.71
CA LYS A 242 4.10 7.28 -2.04
C LYS A 242 5.62 7.23 -2.24
N ARG A 243 6.34 6.49 -1.37
CA ARG A 243 7.82 6.37 -1.47
C ARG A 243 8.23 5.62 -2.74
N LEU A 244 7.50 4.58 -3.12
CA LEU A 244 7.72 3.86 -4.37
C LEU A 244 7.50 4.78 -5.58
N VAL A 245 6.43 5.56 -5.58
CA VAL A 245 6.12 6.52 -6.66
C VAL A 245 7.15 7.65 -6.75
N GLU A 246 7.67 8.16 -5.61
CA GLU A 246 8.80 9.12 -5.60
C GLU A 246 10.05 8.55 -6.30
N CYS A 247 10.17 7.23 -6.38
CA CYS A 247 11.26 6.53 -7.04
C CYS A 247 10.93 6.11 -8.48
N GLY A 248 9.80 6.56 -9.04
CA GLY A 248 9.40 6.32 -10.43
C GLY A 248 8.65 5.00 -10.66
N HIS A 249 8.21 4.31 -9.62
CA HIS A 249 7.43 3.08 -9.75
C HIS A 249 5.95 3.38 -9.97
N ASP A 250 5.29 2.53 -10.77
CA ASP A 250 3.84 2.46 -10.86
C ASP A 250 3.28 1.58 -9.74
N VAL A 251 2.36 2.12 -8.96
CA VAL A 251 1.78 1.43 -7.81
C VAL A 251 0.26 1.39 -7.92
N VAL A 252 -0.32 0.22 -7.65
CA VAL A 252 -1.76 0.04 -7.55
C VAL A 252 -2.12 -0.43 -6.15
N ILE A 253 -3.03 0.29 -5.49
CA ILE A 253 -3.66 -0.13 -4.24
C ILE A 253 -5.09 -0.57 -4.54
N LEU A 254 -5.40 -1.83 -4.26
CA LEU A 254 -6.75 -2.37 -4.27
C LEU A 254 -7.26 -2.39 -2.82
N LEU A 255 -8.19 -1.50 -2.48
CA LEU A 255 -8.66 -1.33 -1.09
C LEU A 255 -10.05 -1.92 -0.90
N ASP A 256 -10.19 -2.88 -0.03
CA ASP A 256 -11.46 -3.43 0.44
C ASP A 256 -11.60 -3.25 1.95
N SER A 257 -12.32 -2.27 2.46
CA SER A 257 -13.10 -1.23 1.79
C SER A 257 -12.83 0.17 2.35
N ILE A 258 -13.04 1.19 1.52
CA ILE A 258 -12.91 2.61 1.94
C ILE A 258 -13.96 2.97 3.00
N THR A 259 -15.15 2.37 2.93
CA THR A 259 -16.23 2.60 3.89
C THR A 259 -15.81 2.16 5.30
N ARG A 260 -15.19 0.98 5.41
CA ARG A 260 -14.71 0.46 6.70
C ARG A 260 -13.50 1.24 7.20
N LEU A 261 -12.60 1.63 6.31
CA LEU A 261 -11.49 2.51 6.66
C LEU A 261 -11.99 3.86 7.20
N ALA A 262 -13.00 4.47 6.57
CA ALA A 262 -13.59 5.72 7.06
C ALA A 262 -14.28 5.55 8.42
N ARG A 263 -14.94 4.42 8.68
CA ARG A 263 -15.48 4.09 10.00
C ARG A 263 -14.39 3.96 11.07
N ALA A 264 -13.28 3.32 10.75
CA ALA A 264 -12.13 3.20 11.65
C ALA A 264 -11.56 4.59 12.02
N TYR A 265 -11.41 5.47 11.04
CA TYR A 265 -10.99 6.85 11.30
C TYR A 265 -12.00 7.61 12.16
N ASN A 266 -13.31 7.41 11.94
CA ASN A 266 -14.35 8.03 12.75
C ASN A 266 -14.30 7.59 14.23
N THR A 267 -13.91 6.34 14.47
CA THR A 267 -13.75 5.79 15.83
C THR A 267 -12.51 6.34 16.53
N VAL A 268 -11.40 6.50 15.81
CA VAL A 268 -10.10 6.90 16.37
C VAL A 268 -9.95 8.42 16.48
N GLN A 269 -10.64 9.19 15.64
CA GLN A 269 -10.53 10.65 15.62
C GLN A 269 -11.14 11.26 16.89
N PRO A 270 -10.44 12.21 17.58
CA PRO A 270 -11.04 12.98 18.65
C PRO A 270 -12.29 13.71 18.17
N ALA A 271 -13.35 13.69 18.98
CA ALA A 271 -14.61 14.33 18.65
C ALA A 271 -14.44 15.84 18.42
N SER A 272 -14.86 16.35 17.26
CA SER A 272 -14.80 17.77 16.92
C SER A 272 -15.98 18.58 17.48
N GLY A 273 -17.01 17.88 17.97
CA GLY A 273 -18.29 18.48 18.36
C GLY A 273 -19.22 18.82 17.19
N LYS A 274 -18.80 18.60 15.94
CA LYS A 274 -19.60 18.80 14.73
C LYS A 274 -19.88 17.44 14.09
N ILE A 275 -21.08 16.92 14.34
CA ILE A 275 -21.50 15.61 13.85
C ILE A 275 -22.37 15.80 12.60
N LEU A 276 -21.99 15.15 11.51
CA LEU A 276 -22.78 15.03 10.28
C LEU A 276 -23.90 13.99 10.48
N SER A 277 -24.82 13.92 9.52
CA SER A 277 -25.85 12.87 9.49
C SER A 277 -25.21 11.48 9.60
N GLY A 278 -25.87 10.56 10.27
CA GLY A 278 -25.35 9.19 10.45
C GLY A 278 -24.25 9.02 11.51
N GLY A 279 -23.95 10.05 12.32
CA GLY A 279 -22.97 9.96 13.41
C GLY A 279 -21.51 10.06 12.98
N VAL A 280 -21.25 10.65 11.81
CA VAL A 280 -19.89 10.89 11.30
C VAL A 280 -19.38 12.21 11.82
N ASP A 281 -18.20 12.24 12.47
CA ASP A 281 -17.54 13.49 12.83
C ASP A 281 -17.04 14.21 11.57
N ALA A 282 -17.26 15.51 11.49
CA ALA A 282 -16.92 16.31 10.31
C ALA A 282 -15.43 16.22 9.93
N ASN A 283 -14.54 16.03 10.89
CA ASN A 283 -13.10 15.92 10.67
C ASN A 283 -12.64 14.49 10.36
N ALA A 284 -13.46 13.48 10.66
CA ALA A 284 -13.09 12.07 10.52
C ALA A 284 -12.80 11.66 9.07
N LEU A 285 -13.47 12.30 8.10
CA LEU A 285 -13.33 11.98 6.69
C LEU A 285 -12.12 12.63 6.01
N HIS A 286 -11.45 13.59 6.65
CA HIS A 286 -10.29 14.26 6.05
C HIS A 286 -9.13 13.30 5.69
N LYS A 287 -8.73 12.43 6.63
CA LYS A 287 -7.62 11.50 6.41
C LYS A 287 -7.96 10.44 5.36
N PRO A 288 -9.11 9.73 5.40
CA PRO A 288 -9.46 8.79 4.35
C PRO A 288 -9.69 9.45 2.98
N LYS A 289 -10.18 10.71 2.92
CA LYS A 289 -10.21 11.48 1.66
C LYS A 289 -8.81 11.75 1.12
N ARG A 290 -7.85 12.11 1.99
CA ARG A 290 -6.44 12.28 1.62
C ARG A 290 -5.83 10.97 1.14
N PHE A 291 -6.18 9.83 1.76
CA PHE A 291 -5.77 8.51 1.31
C PHE A 291 -6.22 8.29 -0.15
N PHE A 292 -7.52 8.35 -0.41
CA PHE A 292 -8.07 8.13 -1.73
C PHE A 292 -7.65 9.20 -2.75
N GLY A 293 -7.56 10.45 -2.33
CA GLY A 293 -7.12 11.59 -3.13
C GLY A 293 -5.62 11.59 -3.46
N ALA A 294 -4.82 10.70 -2.85
CA ALA A 294 -3.41 10.56 -3.18
C ALA A 294 -3.19 9.95 -4.56
N ALA A 295 -4.15 9.18 -5.08
CA ALA A 295 -4.05 8.58 -6.41
C ALA A 295 -3.90 9.65 -7.50
N ARG A 296 -2.84 9.53 -8.30
CA ARG A 296 -2.49 10.44 -9.39
C ARG A 296 -1.49 9.81 -10.35
N ASN A 297 -1.54 10.20 -11.60
CA ASN A 297 -0.46 10.05 -12.56
C ASN A 297 0.51 11.23 -12.40
N ILE A 298 1.81 11.03 -12.64
CA ILE A 298 2.86 12.02 -12.37
C ILE A 298 3.66 12.28 -13.63
N GLU A 299 3.85 13.55 -13.94
CA GLU A 299 4.66 13.99 -15.09
C GLU A 299 6.11 13.51 -14.95
N GLY A 300 6.57 12.71 -15.93
CA GLY A 300 7.94 12.18 -15.96
C GLY A 300 8.31 11.23 -14.82
N GLY A 301 7.34 10.70 -14.09
CA GLY A 301 7.52 9.82 -12.94
C GLY A 301 6.62 8.58 -12.97
N GLY A 302 6.50 7.93 -11.81
CA GLY A 302 5.57 6.81 -11.62
C GLY A 302 4.12 7.25 -11.44
N SER A 303 3.26 6.32 -11.11
CA SER A 303 1.85 6.58 -10.85
C SER A 303 1.37 5.90 -9.56
N LEU A 304 0.36 6.48 -8.91
CA LEU A 304 -0.39 5.84 -7.84
C LEU A 304 -1.84 5.70 -8.24
N SER A 305 -2.30 4.48 -8.46
CA SER A 305 -3.70 4.15 -8.69
C SER A 305 -4.32 3.58 -7.43
N ILE A 306 -5.52 4.02 -7.07
CA ILE A 306 -6.27 3.48 -5.93
C ILE A 306 -7.65 3.08 -6.40
N ILE A 307 -7.94 1.78 -6.35
CA ILE A 307 -9.25 1.21 -6.65
C ILE A 307 -9.85 0.72 -5.34
N ALA A 308 -10.85 1.44 -4.86
CA ALA A 308 -11.45 1.18 -3.56
C ALA A 308 -12.89 0.66 -3.69
N THR A 309 -13.25 -0.33 -2.89
CA THR A 309 -14.66 -0.73 -2.77
C THR A 309 -15.39 0.20 -1.80
N ALA A 310 -16.58 0.63 -2.15
CA ALA A 310 -17.48 1.40 -1.30
C ALA A 310 -18.78 0.62 -1.08
N LEU A 311 -19.22 0.53 0.17
CA LEU A 311 -20.44 -0.17 0.54
C LEU A 311 -21.62 0.80 0.55
N THR A 312 -22.71 0.41 -0.12
CA THR A 312 -23.96 1.16 -0.16
C THR A 312 -25.13 0.25 0.20
N GLU A 313 -26.28 0.85 0.55
CA GLU A 313 -27.50 0.13 0.91
C GLU A 313 -27.31 -0.95 2.00
N THR A 314 -26.45 -0.66 2.97
CA THR A 314 -26.19 -1.51 4.12
C THR A 314 -27.25 -1.33 5.23
N GLY A 315 -28.15 -0.36 5.09
CA GLY A 315 -29.07 0.08 6.12
C GLY A 315 -28.45 1.05 7.14
N SER A 316 -27.18 1.44 6.94
CA SER A 316 -26.47 2.40 7.79
C SER A 316 -26.41 3.76 7.14
N LYS A 317 -26.99 4.79 7.78
CA LYS A 317 -26.87 6.19 7.34
C LYS A 317 -25.42 6.69 7.30
N MET A 318 -24.56 6.11 8.13
CA MET A 318 -23.12 6.43 8.11
C MET A 318 -22.49 6.07 6.77
N ASP A 319 -22.80 4.90 6.21
CA ASP A 319 -22.22 4.44 4.95
C ASP A 319 -22.70 5.30 3.78
N GLU A 320 -23.95 5.75 3.80
CA GLU A 320 -24.50 6.66 2.80
C GLU A 320 -23.73 8.00 2.81
N VAL A 321 -23.50 8.59 3.98
CA VAL A 321 -22.74 9.84 4.12
C VAL A 321 -21.30 9.64 3.65
N ILE A 322 -20.66 8.54 4.05
CA ILE A 322 -19.30 8.21 3.61
C ILE A 322 -19.25 8.12 2.09
N PHE A 323 -20.17 7.37 1.47
CA PHE A 323 -20.22 7.21 0.02
C PHE A 323 -20.37 8.54 -0.70
N GLU A 324 -21.33 9.38 -0.32
CA GLU A 324 -21.56 10.69 -0.94
C GLU A 324 -20.32 11.60 -0.85
N GLU A 325 -19.61 11.56 0.28
CA GLU A 325 -18.39 12.33 0.49
C GLU A 325 -17.20 11.85 -0.38
N PHE A 326 -17.14 10.58 -0.74
CA PHE A 326 -16.10 10.03 -1.62
C PHE A 326 -16.45 10.08 -3.11
N LYS A 327 -17.73 10.07 -3.47
CA LYS A 327 -18.22 10.13 -4.86
C LYS A 327 -17.63 11.31 -5.64
N GLY A 328 -17.52 12.47 -4.99
CA GLY A 328 -16.91 13.66 -5.58
C GLY A 328 -15.39 13.60 -5.75
N THR A 329 -14.70 12.69 -5.04
CA THR A 329 -13.23 12.56 -5.09
C THR A 329 -12.77 11.60 -6.19
N GLY A 330 -13.58 10.59 -6.50
CA GLY A 330 -13.31 9.60 -7.55
C GLY A 330 -13.39 10.18 -8.96
N ASN A 331 -12.68 9.56 -9.90
CA ASN A 331 -12.75 9.83 -11.33
C ASN A 331 -13.09 8.58 -12.18
N MET A 332 -13.39 7.47 -11.53
CA MET A 332 -13.94 6.25 -12.11
C MET A 332 -14.92 5.65 -11.11
N GLU A 333 -16.08 5.23 -11.57
CA GLU A 333 -17.12 4.61 -10.77
C GLU A 333 -17.64 3.35 -11.48
N LEU A 334 -17.65 2.24 -10.78
CA LEU A 334 -18.23 0.98 -11.21
C LEU A 334 -19.30 0.57 -10.22
N GLN A 335 -20.55 0.55 -10.63
CA GLN A 335 -21.68 0.19 -9.76
C GLN A 335 -22.06 -1.27 -9.93
N LEU A 336 -22.16 -2.00 -8.81
CA LEU A 336 -22.69 -3.35 -8.74
C LEU A 336 -24.16 -3.31 -8.29
N ASP A 337 -25.03 -4.02 -9.02
CA ASP A 337 -26.45 -4.06 -8.74
C ASP A 337 -26.87 -5.44 -8.19
N ARG A 338 -27.55 -5.41 -7.03
CA ARG A 338 -28.05 -6.62 -6.35
C ARG A 338 -29.15 -7.33 -7.15
N ARG A 339 -29.92 -6.63 -7.97
CA ARG A 339 -30.97 -7.22 -8.83
C ARG A 339 -30.35 -8.15 -9.87
N ILE A 340 -29.20 -7.79 -10.42
CA ILE A 340 -28.43 -8.58 -11.38
C ILE A 340 -27.87 -9.83 -10.65
N SER A 341 -27.25 -9.66 -9.50
CA SER A 341 -26.66 -10.77 -8.74
C SER A 341 -27.72 -11.76 -8.19
N ASN A 342 -28.91 -11.29 -7.86
CA ASN A 342 -30.04 -12.14 -7.46
C ASN A 342 -30.49 -13.09 -8.59
N ARG A 343 -30.31 -12.69 -9.86
CA ARG A 343 -30.54 -13.55 -11.03
C ARG A 343 -29.34 -14.44 -11.38
N ARG A 344 -28.28 -14.44 -10.53
CA ARG A 344 -27.05 -15.20 -10.76
C ARG A 344 -26.28 -14.80 -12.03
N ILE A 345 -26.43 -13.56 -12.46
CA ILE A 345 -25.68 -12.99 -13.56
C ILE A 345 -24.43 -12.32 -12.96
N PHE A 346 -23.25 -12.74 -13.43
CA PHE A 346 -21.97 -12.17 -13.01
C PHE A 346 -21.09 -11.88 -14.22
N PRO A 347 -20.37 -10.71 -14.21
CA PRO A 347 -20.36 -9.68 -13.17
C PRO A 347 -21.70 -8.95 -13.04
N ALA A 348 -22.06 -8.58 -11.81
CA ALA A 348 -23.33 -7.89 -11.53
C ALA A 348 -23.20 -6.37 -11.70
N ILE A 349 -22.68 -5.92 -12.86
CA ILE A 349 -22.35 -4.51 -13.14
C ILE A 349 -23.57 -3.79 -13.74
N ASP A 350 -23.91 -2.64 -13.18
CA ASP A 350 -24.79 -1.68 -13.81
C ASP A 350 -24.01 -0.88 -14.87
N LEU A 351 -24.19 -1.22 -16.11
CA LEU A 351 -23.45 -0.67 -17.25
C LEU A 351 -23.79 0.80 -17.55
N VAL A 352 -25.00 1.22 -17.19
CA VAL A 352 -25.48 2.58 -17.44
C VAL A 352 -24.91 3.56 -16.42
N SER A 353 -24.89 3.14 -15.15
CA SER A 353 -24.40 3.96 -14.03
C SER A 353 -22.88 3.93 -13.89
N SER A 354 -22.19 3.03 -14.60
CA SER A 354 -20.74 2.87 -14.51
C SER A 354 -20.00 3.67 -15.57
N GLY A 355 -18.83 4.24 -15.24
CA GLY A 355 -18.01 4.98 -16.18
C GLY A 355 -16.72 5.54 -15.62
N THR A 356 -15.85 6.01 -16.50
CA THR A 356 -14.59 6.69 -16.16
C THR A 356 -14.64 8.11 -16.73
N ARG A 357 -14.23 9.09 -15.92
CA ARG A 357 -14.05 10.47 -16.42
C ARG A 357 -12.83 10.51 -17.34
N ARG A 358 -12.98 11.17 -18.48
CA ARG A 358 -11.93 11.28 -19.50
C ARG A 358 -11.49 9.90 -20.00
N ASP A 359 -12.46 9.01 -20.26
CA ASP A 359 -12.22 7.74 -20.95
C ASP A 359 -11.67 7.94 -22.38
N ASP A 360 -11.87 9.12 -22.95
CA ASP A 360 -11.26 9.60 -24.20
C ASP A 360 -9.72 9.60 -24.17
N LEU A 361 -9.10 9.71 -23.02
CA LEU A 361 -7.62 9.60 -22.86
C LEU A 361 -7.13 8.15 -22.76
N LEU A 362 -8.02 7.22 -22.42
CA LEU A 362 -7.69 5.81 -22.16
C LEU A 362 -8.08 4.86 -23.29
N LEU A 363 -9.04 5.26 -24.12
CA LEU A 363 -9.57 4.49 -25.24
C LEU A 363 -9.27 5.19 -26.57
N ASP A 364 -9.07 4.41 -27.62
CA ASP A 364 -8.94 4.94 -28.96
C ASP A 364 -10.27 5.54 -29.46
N GLU A 365 -10.21 6.46 -30.41
CA GLU A 365 -11.33 7.22 -30.90
C GLU A 365 -12.47 6.32 -31.46
N ASN A 366 -12.12 5.22 -32.13
CA ASN A 366 -13.11 4.28 -32.65
C ASN A 366 -13.84 3.54 -31.52
N THR A 367 -13.10 3.14 -30.51
CA THR A 367 -13.68 2.49 -29.32
C THR A 367 -14.58 3.46 -28.57
N VAL A 368 -14.17 4.71 -28.37
CA VAL A 368 -14.99 5.75 -27.72
C VAL A 368 -16.31 5.95 -28.47
N GLN A 369 -16.28 6.09 -29.81
CA GLN A 369 -17.50 6.26 -30.62
C GLN A 369 -18.43 5.05 -30.50
N ARG A 370 -17.91 3.82 -30.59
CA ARG A 370 -18.71 2.60 -30.47
C ARG A 370 -19.31 2.47 -29.07
N MET A 371 -18.54 2.75 -28.05
CA MET A 371 -19.02 2.71 -26.66
C MET A 371 -20.07 3.78 -26.39
N TRP A 372 -19.97 4.97 -27.00
CA TRP A 372 -21.00 5.99 -26.91
C TRP A 372 -22.34 5.52 -27.52
N ILE A 373 -22.32 4.89 -28.70
CA ILE A 373 -23.52 4.32 -29.36
C ILE A 373 -24.09 3.19 -28.45
N MET A 374 -23.23 2.31 -27.94
CA MET A 374 -23.65 1.22 -27.07
C MET A 374 -24.32 1.74 -25.79
N ARG A 375 -23.72 2.72 -25.11
CA ARG A 375 -24.30 3.34 -23.92
C ARG A 375 -25.67 3.97 -24.19
N LYS A 376 -25.81 4.63 -25.32
CA LYS A 376 -27.11 5.19 -25.76
C LYS A 376 -28.16 4.10 -25.94
N TYR A 377 -27.79 2.98 -26.55
CA TYR A 377 -28.68 1.83 -26.73
C TYR A 377 -29.06 1.17 -25.39
N LEU A 378 -28.12 1.01 -24.47
CA LEU A 378 -28.36 0.41 -23.17
C LEU A 378 -29.14 1.32 -22.21
N ALA A 379 -29.13 2.62 -22.42
CA ALA A 379 -29.83 3.59 -21.56
C ALA A 379 -31.35 3.39 -21.51
N ASP A 380 -31.92 2.81 -22.56
CA ASP A 380 -33.36 2.50 -22.66
C ASP A 380 -33.72 1.15 -22.02
N MET A 381 -32.72 0.37 -21.60
CA MET A 381 -32.89 -0.95 -20.95
C MET A 381 -32.83 -0.86 -19.42
N ASN A 382 -33.49 -1.81 -18.75
CA ASN A 382 -33.22 -1.96 -17.33
C ASN A 382 -31.83 -2.59 -17.09
N PRO A 383 -31.17 -2.36 -15.93
CA PRO A 383 -29.81 -2.84 -15.68
C PRO A 383 -29.62 -4.35 -15.86
N VAL A 384 -30.64 -5.14 -15.58
CA VAL A 384 -30.57 -6.61 -15.71
C VAL A 384 -30.54 -7.01 -17.19
N GLU A 385 -31.45 -6.48 -17.99
CA GLU A 385 -31.51 -6.74 -19.44
C GLU A 385 -30.27 -6.25 -20.14
N ALA A 386 -29.77 -5.06 -19.78
CA ALA A 386 -28.53 -4.52 -20.30
C ALA A 386 -27.33 -5.46 -20.03
N MET A 387 -27.21 -5.96 -18.82
CA MET A 387 -26.12 -6.87 -18.45
C MET A 387 -26.25 -8.25 -19.12
N GLU A 388 -27.47 -8.82 -19.19
CA GLU A 388 -27.73 -10.07 -19.93
C GLU A 388 -27.34 -9.94 -21.39
N PHE A 389 -27.77 -8.87 -22.04
CA PHE A 389 -27.46 -8.57 -23.43
C PHE A 389 -25.95 -8.50 -23.71
N ILE A 390 -25.21 -7.76 -22.89
CA ILE A 390 -23.75 -7.63 -23.05
C ILE A 390 -23.05 -8.95 -22.73
N ASN A 391 -23.43 -9.65 -21.65
CA ASN A 391 -22.86 -10.91 -21.25
C ASN A 391 -22.96 -11.98 -22.35
N ASP A 392 -24.10 -12.09 -23.02
CA ASP A 392 -24.32 -13.05 -24.08
C ASP A 392 -23.49 -12.74 -25.35
N ARG A 393 -23.25 -11.48 -25.63
CA ARG A 393 -22.42 -11.06 -26.76
C ARG A 393 -20.93 -11.20 -26.49
N ILE A 394 -20.48 -10.80 -25.28
CA ILE A 394 -19.08 -10.96 -24.87
C ILE A 394 -18.68 -12.44 -24.83
N LYS A 395 -19.58 -13.34 -24.37
CA LYS A 395 -19.32 -14.79 -24.38
C LYS A 395 -19.11 -15.37 -25.78
N LYS A 396 -19.72 -14.78 -26.80
CA LYS A 396 -19.62 -15.23 -28.19
C LYS A 396 -18.41 -14.64 -28.93
N SER A 397 -17.69 -13.71 -28.34
CA SER A 397 -16.52 -13.05 -28.92
C SER A 397 -15.23 -13.46 -28.18
N LEU A 398 -14.12 -13.60 -28.90
CA LEU A 398 -12.82 -13.98 -28.35
C LEU A 398 -12.21 -12.86 -27.51
N ASN A 399 -12.34 -11.62 -27.96
CA ASN A 399 -11.77 -10.43 -27.32
C ASN A 399 -12.69 -9.22 -27.46
N ASN A 400 -12.29 -8.08 -26.89
CA ASN A 400 -13.07 -6.86 -26.93
C ASN A 400 -13.12 -6.22 -28.34
N GLU A 401 -12.09 -6.40 -29.16
CA GLU A 401 -12.07 -5.91 -30.55
C GLU A 401 -13.12 -6.62 -31.41
N GLU A 402 -13.16 -7.95 -31.34
CA GLU A 402 -14.16 -8.75 -32.03
C GLU A 402 -15.59 -8.40 -31.58
N PHE A 403 -15.77 -8.23 -30.24
CA PHE A 403 -17.04 -7.77 -29.72
C PHE A 403 -17.48 -6.42 -30.32
N LEU A 404 -16.58 -5.44 -30.34
CA LEU A 404 -16.87 -4.13 -30.94
C LEU A 404 -17.14 -4.17 -32.43
N ILE A 405 -16.45 -5.04 -33.18
CA ILE A 405 -16.70 -5.24 -34.62
C ILE A 405 -18.09 -5.85 -34.84
N SER A 406 -18.48 -6.82 -34.04
CA SER A 406 -19.77 -7.51 -34.14
C SER A 406 -20.98 -6.62 -33.87
N MET A 407 -20.78 -5.42 -33.32
CA MET A 407 -21.86 -4.44 -33.10
C MET A 407 -22.41 -3.82 -34.40
N ASN A 408 -21.67 -3.93 -35.49
CA ASN A 408 -22.07 -3.37 -36.78
C ASN A 408 -22.77 -4.43 -37.70
N SER A 409 -22.90 -5.66 -37.20
CA SER A 409 -23.63 -6.75 -37.85
C SER A 409 -24.92 -7.02 -37.08
#